data_ca7eedcd1870718437516d70c4f0677c
#
_entry.id   ca7eedcd1870718437516d70c4f0677c
#
_cell.length_a   1.000
_cell.length_b   1.000
_cell.length_c   1.000
_cell.angle_alpha   90.00
_cell.angle_beta   90.00
_cell.angle_gamma   90.00
#
_symmetry.space_group_name_H-M   'P 1'
#
loop_
_entity.id
_entity.type
_entity.pdbx_description
1 polymer ?
#
loop_
_entity_poly.entity_id
_entity_poly.type
_entity_poly.pdbx_seq_one_letter_code
_entity_poly.pdbx_strand_id
1 'polypeptide(L)'
;MLLKNVHADLLQLANEQIAEHSQRFFKTGKGEYGEGDIFLGIRVPVLRKLVKKYRGISIAEVRRLLHSKFHEERLLAVLMLVQLFKSGDE
;
A
#
# COMPACT_ATOMS: atom_id res chain seq x y z
N MET A 1 -14.66 -10.54 -2.15
CA MET A 1 -14.32 -9.12 -2.13
C MET A 1 -12.88 -8.91 -2.56
N LEU A 2 -12.66 -7.94 -3.41
CA LEU A 2 -11.31 -7.64 -3.91
C LEU A 2 -10.36 -7.21 -2.80
N LEU A 3 -10.86 -6.52 -1.79
CA LEU A 3 -10.04 -6.09 -0.66
C LEU A 3 -9.33 -7.25 0.04
N LYS A 4 -10.05 -8.35 0.26
CA LYS A 4 -9.47 -9.55 0.87
C LYS A 4 -8.35 -10.12 0.00
N ASN A 5 -8.54 -10.11 -1.32
CA ASN A 5 -7.53 -10.58 -2.25
C ASN A 5 -6.31 -9.66 -2.27
N VAL A 6 -6.52 -8.35 -2.16
CA VAL A 6 -5.43 -7.37 -2.08
C VAL A 6 -4.57 -7.64 -0.84
N HIS A 7 -5.19 -7.84 0.32
CA HIS A 7 -4.44 -8.16 1.54
C HIS A 7 -3.61 -9.43 1.37
N ALA A 8 -4.20 -10.48 0.80
CA ALA A 8 -3.51 -11.75 0.60
C ALA A 8 -2.30 -11.58 -0.33
N ASP A 9 -2.47 -10.85 -1.43
CA ASP A 9 -1.38 -10.60 -2.37
C ASP A 9 -0.25 -9.82 -1.71
N LEU A 10 -0.58 -8.80 -0.93
CA LEU A 10 0.43 -7.98 -0.26
C LEU A 10 1.23 -8.81 0.75
N LEU A 11 0.56 -9.67 1.52
CA LEU A 11 1.25 -10.54 2.47
C LEU A 11 2.20 -11.51 1.77
N GLN A 12 1.81 -12.04 0.61
CA GLN A 12 2.68 -12.92 -0.17
C GLN A 12 3.89 -12.20 -0.74
N LEU A 13 3.75 -10.92 -1.08
CA LEU A 13 4.81 -10.11 -1.65
C LEU A 13 5.70 -9.46 -0.60
N ALA A 14 5.32 -9.52 0.67
CA ALA A 14 6.07 -8.92 1.77
C ALA A 14 7.49 -9.46 1.83
N ASN A 15 8.45 -8.58 2.11
CA ASN A 15 9.86 -8.95 2.22
C ASN A 15 10.44 -8.33 3.49
N GLU A 16 10.88 -9.18 4.39
CA GLU A 16 11.35 -8.76 5.71
C GLU A 16 12.56 -7.84 5.65
N GLN A 17 13.50 -8.14 4.76
CA GLN A 17 14.71 -7.31 4.62
C GLN A 17 14.38 -5.92 4.08
N ILE A 18 13.50 -5.84 3.10
CA ILE A 18 13.07 -4.57 2.54
C ILE A 18 12.29 -3.78 3.59
N ALA A 19 11.43 -4.46 4.36
CA ALA A 19 10.66 -3.83 5.42
C ALA A 19 11.57 -3.22 6.48
N GLU A 20 12.57 -3.96 6.92
CA GLU A 20 13.54 -3.50 7.92
C GLU A 20 14.31 -2.28 7.43
N HIS A 21 14.78 -2.31 6.20
CA HIS A 21 15.47 -1.18 5.59
C HIS A 21 14.56 0.05 5.53
N SER A 22 13.32 -0.12 5.10
CA SER A 22 12.35 0.96 4.99
C SER A 22 12.03 1.56 6.35
N GLN A 23 11.89 0.74 7.38
CA GLN A 23 11.60 1.23 8.72
C GLN A 23 12.72 2.11 9.26
N ARG A 24 13.97 1.75 8.99
CA ARG A 24 15.12 2.57 9.38
C ARG A 24 15.19 3.86 8.57
N PHE A 25 14.97 3.75 7.26
CA PHE A 25 15.02 4.92 6.37
C PHE A 25 13.94 5.95 6.73
N PHE A 26 12.73 5.50 7.03
CA PHE A 26 11.62 6.40 7.35
C PHE A 26 11.52 6.74 8.83
N LYS A 27 12.49 6.33 9.64
CA LYS A 27 12.60 6.69 11.07
C LYS A 27 11.33 6.35 11.83
N THR A 28 11.01 5.07 11.90
CA THR A 28 9.77 4.59 12.54
C THR A 28 9.95 4.23 14.02
N GLY A 29 11.15 4.35 14.55
CA GLY A 29 11.44 4.06 15.96
C GLY A 29 10.76 5.03 16.92
N LYS A 30 10.73 4.64 18.19
CA LYS A 30 10.10 5.45 19.23
C LYS A 30 10.74 6.84 19.30
N GLY A 31 9.93 7.87 19.26
CA GLY A 31 10.39 9.26 19.29
C GLY A 31 10.88 9.78 17.96
N GLU A 32 10.92 8.97 16.91
CA GLU A 32 11.33 9.38 15.58
C GLU A 32 10.14 9.87 14.76
N TYR A 33 10.44 10.52 13.64
CA TYR A 33 9.46 11.22 12.80
C TYR A 33 8.32 10.29 12.32
N GLY A 34 8.66 9.07 11.91
CA GLY A 34 7.67 8.10 11.42
C GLY A 34 7.24 7.08 12.45
N GLU A 35 7.29 7.42 13.72
CA GLU A 35 6.99 6.48 14.80
C GLU A 35 5.67 5.74 14.57
N GLY A 36 5.71 4.42 14.72
CA GLY A 36 4.51 3.58 14.63
C GLY A 36 4.16 3.11 13.24
N ASP A 37 4.81 3.59 12.20
CA ASP A 37 4.53 3.12 10.84
C ASP A 37 5.10 1.71 10.64
N ILE A 38 4.32 0.85 10.01
CA ILE A 38 4.68 -0.55 9.80
C ILE A 38 4.81 -0.83 8.31
N PHE A 39 5.95 -1.40 7.92
CA PHE A 39 6.24 -1.73 6.52
C PHE A 39 6.16 -3.23 6.27
N LEU A 40 5.57 -3.61 5.14
CA LEU A 40 5.54 -4.99 4.66
C LEU A 40 6.79 -5.32 3.83
N GLY A 41 7.44 -4.33 3.26
CA GLY A 41 8.61 -4.53 2.43
C GLY A 41 8.25 -4.80 0.97
N ILE A 42 7.47 -3.93 0.37
CA ILE A 42 7.06 -4.04 -1.03
C ILE A 42 7.43 -2.74 -1.74
N ARG A 43 8.13 -2.86 -2.85
CA ARG A 43 8.58 -1.69 -3.62
C ARG A 43 7.48 -1.16 -4.53
N VAL A 44 7.55 0.13 -4.84
CA VAL A 44 6.53 0.83 -5.63
C VAL A 44 6.23 0.15 -6.98
N PRO A 45 7.23 -0.31 -7.77
CA PRO A 45 6.91 -0.98 -9.04
C PRO A 45 6.00 -2.20 -8.87
N VAL A 46 6.14 -2.94 -7.78
CA VAL A 46 5.29 -4.09 -7.48
C VAL A 46 3.88 -3.61 -7.13
N LEU A 47 3.77 -2.54 -6.33
CA LEU A 47 2.46 -1.96 -6.00
C LEU A 47 1.73 -1.49 -7.25
N ARG A 48 2.44 -0.91 -8.22
CA ARG A 48 1.84 -0.47 -9.48
C ARG A 48 1.25 -1.63 -10.28
N LYS A 49 1.86 -2.81 -10.21
CA LYS A 49 1.29 -4.02 -10.84
C LYS A 49 -0.04 -4.39 -10.19
N LEU A 50 -0.13 -4.26 -8.86
CA LEU A 50 -1.37 -4.54 -8.15
C LEU A 50 -2.47 -3.54 -8.50
N VAL A 51 -2.13 -2.27 -8.73
CA VAL A 51 -3.09 -1.27 -9.17
C VAL A 51 -3.77 -1.72 -10.47
N LYS A 52 -2.98 -2.23 -11.41
CA LYS A 52 -3.51 -2.75 -12.69
C LYS A 52 -4.35 -4.00 -12.48
N LYS A 53 -3.92 -4.90 -11.61
CA LYS A 53 -4.63 -6.15 -11.33
C LYS A 53 -6.01 -5.90 -10.73
N TYR A 54 -6.12 -4.88 -9.88
CA TYR A 54 -7.34 -4.59 -9.13
C TYR A 54 -8.07 -3.35 -9.62
N ARG A 55 -8.12 -3.14 -10.93
CA ARG A 55 -8.82 -2.00 -11.53
C ARG A 55 -10.28 -1.86 -11.13
N GLY A 56 -10.94 -3.00 -10.87
CA GLY A 56 -12.36 -3.00 -10.52
C GLY A 56 -12.66 -2.76 -9.06
N ILE A 57 -11.64 -2.47 -8.24
CA ILE A 57 -11.86 -2.23 -6.82
C ILE A 57 -12.73 -1.00 -6.58
N SER A 58 -13.64 -1.09 -5.62
CA SER A 58 -14.55 0.02 -5.31
C SER A 58 -13.85 1.10 -4.48
N ILE A 59 -14.38 2.32 -4.56
CA ILE A 59 -13.89 3.44 -3.75
C ILE A 59 -14.01 3.13 -2.25
N ALA A 60 -15.08 2.43 -1.85
CA ALA A 60 -15.25 2.05 -0.45
C ALA A 60 -14.11 1.15 0.03
N GLU A 61 -13.68 0.20 -0.82
CA GLU A 61 -12.56 -0.68 -0.48
C GLU A 61 -11.23 0.08 -0.46
N VAL A 62 -11.03 1.01 -1.40
CA VAL A 62 -9.84 1.87 -1.41
C VAL A 62 -9.76 2.70 -0.13
N ARG A 63 -10.91 3.24 0.33
CA ARG A 63 -10.96 3.98 1.59
C ARG A 63 -10.50 3.14 2.77
N ARG A 64 -10.88 1.86 2.81
CA ARG A 64 -10.44 0.96 3.87
C ARG A 64 -8.92 0.78 3.85
N LEU A 65 -8.33 0.68 2.66
CA LEU A 65 -6.88 0.60 2.53
C LEU A 65 -6.19 1.84 3.08
N LEU A 66 -6.79 3.02 2.91
CA LEU A 66 -6.23 4.27 3.43
C LEU A 66 -6.13 4.29 4.95
N HIS A 67 -6.94 3.48 5.63
CA HIS A 67 -6.93 3.40 7.10
C HIS A 67 -6.09 2.24 7.62
N SER A 68 -5.35 1.55 6.74
CA SER A 68 -4.52 0.43 7.14
C SER A 68 -3.35 0.87 8.01
N LYS A 69 -2.94 0.00 8.93
CA LYS A 69 -1.74 0.19 9.71
C LYS A 69 -0.45 -0.02 8.91
N PHE A 70 -0.56 -0.66 7.73
CA PHE A 70 0.60 -0.95 6.88
C PHE A 70 0.83 0.17 5.89
N HIS A 71 2.07 0.65 5.84
CA HIS A 71 2.48 1.73 4.94
C HIS A 71 2.13 1.42 3.48
N GLU A 72 2.47 0.23 2.99
CA GLU A 72 2.26 -0.13 1.59
C GLU A 72 0.78 -0.24 1.23
N GLU A 73 -0.09 -0.62 2.17
CA GLU A 73 -1.53 -0.64 1.89
C GLU A 73 -2.06 0.77 1.68
N ARG A 74 -1.64 1.72 2.51
CA ARG A 74 -2.03 3.12 2.33
C ARG A 74 -1.47 3.70 1.03
N LEU A 75 -0.22 3.39 0.71
CA LEU A 75 0.41 3.85 -0.52
C LEU A 75 -0.30 3.26 -1.74
N LEU A 76 -0.64 1.97 -1.69
CA LEU A 76 -1.39 1.32 -2.76
C LEU A 76 -2.73 2.04 -2.99
N ALA A 77 -3.43 2.40 -1.91
CA ALA A 77 -4.69 3.13 -1.99
C ALA A 77 -4.50 4.47 -2.72
N VAL A 78 -3.45 5.20 -2.40
CA VAL A 78 -3.15 6.47 -3.08
C VAL A 78 -2.91 6.24 -4.57
N LEU A 79 -2.15 5.22 -4.92
CA LEU A 79 -1.88 4.90 -6.33
C LEU A 79 -3.17 4.51 -7.07
N MET A 80 -4.07 3.77 -6.41
CA MET A 80 -5.38 3.43 -6.97
C MET A 80 -6.23 4.67 -7.21
N LEU A 81 -6.23 5.63 -6.27
CA LEU A 81 -6.96 6.88 -6.42
C LEU A 81 -6.43 7.69 -7.60
N VAL A 82 -5.11 7.77 -7.75
CA VAL A 82 -4.49 8.46 -8.88
C VAL A 82 -4.96 7.85 -10.20
N GLN A 83 -5.01 6.52 -10.27
CA GLN A 83 -5.47 5.81 -11.47
C GLN A 83 -6.93 6.12 -11.77
N LEU A 84 -7.80 6.15 -10.75
CA LEU A 84 -9.21 6.48 -10.92
C LEU A 84 -9.39 7.90 -11.43
N PHE A 85 -8.63 8.86 -10.91
CA PHE A 85 -8.69 10.25 -11.37
C PHE A 85 -8.25 10.38 -12.82
N LYS A 86 -7.19 9.70 -13.21
CA LYS A 86 -6.74 9.71 -14.61
C LYS A 86 -7.81 9.17 -15.56
N SER A 87 -8.48 8.11 -15.17
CA SER A 87 -9.55 7.52 -15.98
C SER A 87 -10.75 8.46 -16.06
N GLY A 88 -11.03 9.21 -14.99
CA GLY A 88 -12.15 10.14 -14.94
C GLY A 88 -11.96 11.39 -15.78
N ASP A 89 -10.73 11.73 -16.11
CA ASP A 89 -10.41 12.94 -16.89
C ASP A 89 -10.63 12.75 -18.39
N GLU A 90 -10.90 11.54 -18.81
CA GLU A 90 -11.21 11.25 -20.20
C GLU A 90 -12.71 11.31 -20.46
#